data_04f52efb68596f05435a440a48eb042e
#
_entry.id   04f52efb68596f05435a440a48eb042e
#
_cell.length_a   1.000
_cell.length_b   1.000
_cell.length_c   1.000
_cell.angle_alpha   90.00
_cell.angle_beta   90.00
_cell.angle_gamma   90.00
#
_symmetry.space_group_name_H-M   'P 1'
#
loop_
_entity.id
_entity.type
_entity.pdbx_description
1 polymer ?
#
loop_
_entity_poly.entity_id
_entity_poly.type
_entity_poly.pdbx_seq_one_letter_code
_entity_poly.pdbx_strand_id
1 'polypeptide(L)'
;RSRGLGDVYKRQGSGPLVVISADTAISLMAVNEKQELVGGVILPGPQLSLAALVQNTAQLPQIDLSAPAPTSVLGKNTAACLQNGFVLGTAGMLDGLADHFCAELGPETKFYATGNLPTAIRDACRTPILYRETLITDGLYCIWLRNRR
;
A
#
# COMPACT_ATOMS: atom_id res chain seq x y z
N ARG A 1 13.35 -20.11 -24.72
CA ARG A 1 13.63 -20.45 -23.29
C ARG A 1 13.30 -19.24 -22.41
N SER A 2 12.02 -19.06 -22.08
CA SER A 2 11.55 -18.02 -21.16
C SER A 2 11.71 -18.49 -19.71
N ARG A 3 12.91 -18.37 -19.15
CA ARG A 3 13.19 -18.64 -17.73
C ARG A 3 12.93 -17.45 -16.81
N GLY A 4 12.26 -16.37 -17.29
CA GLY A 4 12.30 -15.09 -16.57
C GLY A 4 11.24 -14.88 -15.50
N LEU A 5 9.96 -15.20 -15.75
CA LEU A 5 8.85 -14.75 -14.88
C LEU A 5 8.32 -15.83 -13.93
N GLY A 6 8.33 -17.10 -14.32
CA GLY A 6 8.00 -18.21 -13.42
C GLY A 6 9.01 -18.36 -12.27
N ASP A 7 10.27 -17.94 -12.49
CA ASP A 7 11.33 -17.95 -11.48
C ASP A 7 11.26 -16.78 -10.52
N VAL A 8 10.75 -15.62 -10.94
CA VAL A 8 10.56 -14.45 -10.06
C VAL A 8 9.45 -14.72 -9.07
N TYR A 9 8.33 -15.31 -9.50
CA TYR A 9 7.25 -15.72 -8.59
C TYR A 9 7.63 -16.92 -7.70
N LYS A 10 8.38 -17.89 -8.22
CA LYS A 10 8.89 -19.03 -7.41
C LYS A 10 9.98 -18.64 -6.42
N ARG A 11 10.75 -17.58 -6.69
CA ARG A 11 11.79 -17.05 -5.77
C ARG A 11 11.25 -16.14 -4.69
N GLN A 12 9.99 -15.67 -4.78
CA GLN A 12 9.39 -14.78 -3.77
C GLN A 12 8.84 -15.52 -2.55
N GLY A 13 9.04 -16.84 -2.47
CA GLY A 13 8.68 -17.66 -1.30
C GLY A 13 7.22 -18.10 -1.31
N SER A 14 7.01 -19.37 -1.02
CA SER A 14 5.69 -19.96 -0.75
C SER A 14 5.18 -19.41 0.58
N GLY A 15 4.22 -18.51 0.57
CA GLY A 15 3.60 -17.98 1.78
C GLY A 15 2.49 -17.01 1.42
N PRO A 16 1.63 -16.65 2.37
CA PRO A 16 0.57 -15.69 2.15
C PRO A 16 1.15 -14.31 1.85
N LEU A 17 0.41 -13.53 1.06
CA LEU A 17 0.80 -12.17 0.72
C LEU A 17 -0.40 -11.23 0.64
N VAL A 18 -0.14 -9.95 0.85
CA VAL A 18 -1.11 -8.89 0.65
C VAL A 18 -0.56 -7.91 -0.38
N VAL A 19 -1.36 -7.61 -1.39
CA VAL A 19 -1.06 -6.58 -2.39
C VAL A 19 -1.78 -5.31 -2.02
N ILE A 20 -1.03 -4.24 -1.81
CA ILE A 20 -1.49 -2.88 -1.55
C ILE A 20 -1.43 -2.13 -2.88
N SER A 21 -2.59 -1.82 -3.46
CA SER A 21 -2.67 -0.95 -4.64
C SER A 21 -3.20 0.41 -4.20
N ALA A 22 -2.38 1.44 -4.36
CA ALA A 22 -2.69 2.80 -3.92
C ALA A 22 -2.81 3.75 -5.11
N ASP A 23 -3.98 4.37 -5.22
CA ASP A 23 -4.28 5.45 -6.16
C ASP A 23 -5.36 6.34 -5.52
N THR A 24 -6.47 6.62 -6.17
CA THR A 24 -7.63 7.31 -5.57
C THR A 24 -8.12 6.59 -4.31
N ALA A 25 -8.16 5.27 -4.35
CA ALA A 25 -8.37 4.40 -3.19
C ALA A 25 -7.10 3.60 -2.88
N ILE A 26 -6.99 3.13 -1.64
CA ILE A 26 -6.04 2.09 -1.25
C ILE A 26 -6.82 0.79 -1.11
N SER A 27 -6.45 -0.22 -1.87
CA SER A 27 -6.99 -1.57 -1.71
C SER A 27 -5.89 -2.51 -1.22
N LEU A 28 -6.21 -3.34 -0.22
CA LEU A 28 -5.35 -4.41 0.27
C LEU A 28 -6.04 -5.73 -0.06
N MET A 29 -5.43 -6.52 -0.93
CA MET A 29 -5.99 -7.79 -1.41
C MET A 29 -5.10 -8.94 -0.94
N ALA A 30 -5.70 -9.89 -0.22
CA ALA A 30 -5.02 -11.00 0.43
C ALA A 30 -5.02 -12.26 -0.42
N VAL A 31 -3.87 -12.90 -0.52
CA VAL A 31 -3.67 -14.19 -1.18
C VAL A 31 -3.11 -15.17 -0.15
N ASN A 32 -3.74 -16.33 -0.02
CA ASN A 32 -3.33 -17.37 0.92
C ASN A 32 -2.15 -18.22 0.39
N GLU A 33 -1.66 -19.15 1.19
CA GLU A 33 -0.59 -20.09 0.82
C GLU A 33 -0.92 -20.95 -0.40
N LYS A 34 -2.21 -21.19 -0.68
CA LYS A 34 -2.67 -21.94 -1.84
C LYS A 34 -2.74 -21.09 -3.12
N GLN A 35 -2.31 -19.82 -3.05
CA GLN A 35 -2.38 -18.84 -4.14
C GLN A 35 -3.83 -18.47 -4.54
N GLU A 36 -4.76 -18.54 -3.60
CA GLU A 36 -6.14 -18.16 -3.77
C GLU A 36 -6.36 -16.74 -3.22
N LEU A 37 -7.08 -15.91 -3.97
CA LEU A 37 -7.55 -14.62 -3.48
C LEU A 37 -8.65 -14.86 -2.43
N VAL A 38 -8.38 -14.51 -1.18
CA VAL A 38 -9.28 -14.81 -0.06
C VAL A 38 -10.09 -13.61 0.42
N GLY A 39 -9.79 -12.42 -0.06
CA GLY A 39 -10.53 -11.20 0.27
C GLY A 39 -9.63 -9.99 0.40
N GLY A 40 -10.17 -8.91 0.95
CA GLY A 40 -9.40 -7.67 1.10
C GLY A 40 -10.21 -6.56 1.73
N VAL A 41 -9.59 -5.38 1.81
CA VAL A 41 -10.19 -4.14 2.31
C VAL A 41 -9.94 -3.01 1.33
N ILE A 42 -10.83 -2.02 1.32
CA ILE A 42 -10.71 -0.82 0.49
C ILE A 42 -10.90 0.41 1.38
N LEU A 43 -10.03 1.38 1.19
CA LEU A 43 -9.98 2.63 1.96
C LEU A 43 -9.84 3.80 1.00
N PRO A 44 -10.23 5.03 1.39
CA PRO A 44 -9.89 6.20 0.61
C PRO A 44 -8.37 6.44 0.61
N GLY A 45 -7.84 6.80 -0.55
CA GLY A 45 -6.43 7.20 -0.67
C GLY A 45 -6.13 8.52 0.06
N PRO A 46 -4.87 8.78 0.45
CA PRO A 46 -4.51 9.97 1.23
C PRO A 46 -4.77 11.27 0.46
N GLN A 47 -4.57 11.30 -0.85
CA GLN A 47 -4.86 12.47 -1.69
C GLN A 47 -6.35 12.76 -1.74
N LEU A 48 -7.19 11.73 -1.91
CA LEU A 48 -8.65 11.87 -1.90
C LEU A 48 -9.15 12.36 -0.54
N SER A 49 -8.63 11.77 0.55
CA SER A 49 -8.99 12.13 1.91
C SER A 49 -8.59 13.58 2.23
N LEU A 50 -7.39 13.99 1.82
CA LEU A 50 -6.92 15.37 1.98
C LEU A 50 -7.79 16.34 1.17
N ALA A 51 -8.08 16.03 -0.08
CA ALA A 51 -8.93 16.88 -0.93
C ALA A 51 -10.33 17.02 -0.34
N ALA A 52 -10.92 15.93 0.13
CA ALA A 52 -12.23 15.95 0.79
C ALA A 52 -12.23 16.81 2.06
N LEU A 53 -11.18 16.72 2.88
CA LEU A 53 -11.03 17.52 4.08
C LEU A 53 -10.91 19.01 3.76
N VAL A 54 -10.06 19.37 2.79
CA VAL A 54 -9.84 20.78 2.39
C VAL A 54 -11.10 21.37 1.75
N GLN A 55 -11.81 20.61 0.89
CA GLN A 55 -13.04 21.07 0.26
C GLN A 55 -14.19 21.34 1.26
N ASN A 56 -14.23 20.61 2.35
CA ASN A 56 -15.29 20.73 3.37
C ASN A 56 -14.90 21.62 4.55
N THR A 57 -13.74 22.31 4.48
CA THR A 57 -13.27 23.22 5.55
C THR A 57 -12.81 24.54 4.95
N ALA A 58 -13.24 25.66 5.55
CA ALA A 58 -13.04 26.99 4.95
C ALA A 58 -11.59 27.52 4.99
N GLN A 59 -10.67 26.89 5.72
CA GLN A 59 -9.35 27.51 6.04
C GLN A 59 -8.17 26.53 6.09
N LEU A 60 -8.31 25.29 5.62
CA LEU A 60 -7.17 24.39 5.63
C LEU A 60 -6.25 24.62 4.41
N PRO A 61 -4.92 24.73 4.62
CA PRO A 61 -4.00 24.89 3.53
C PRO A 61 -3.85 23.60 2.73
N GLN A 62 -3.47 23.72 1.47
CA GLN A 62 -3.00 22.58 0.71
C GLN A 62 -1.62 22.17 1.21
N ILE A 63 -1.38 20.87 1.29
CA ILE A 63 -0.09 20.28 1.67
C ILE A 63 0.39 19.31 0.58
N ASP A 64 1.69 19.08 0.54
CA ASP A 64 2.32 18.13 -0.37
C ASP A 64 2.66 16.83 0.36
N LEU A 65 1.93 15.76 0.04
CA LEU A 65 2.18 14.42 0.62
C LEU A 65 3.45 13.75 0.07
N SER A 66 4.13 14.34 -0.92
CA SER A 66 5.42 13.86 -1.42
C SER A 66 6.62 14.36 -0.58
N ALA A 67 6.39 15.32 0.31
CA ALA A 67 7.42 15.79 1.21
C ALA A 67 7.92 14.65 2.12
N PRO A 68 9.17 14.72 2.63
CA PRO A 68 9.73 13.68 3.50
C PRO A 68 8.85 13.36 4.71
N ALA A 69 8.95 12.12 5.19
CA ALA A 69 8.21 11.67 6.38
C ALA A 69 8.53 12.56 7.59
N PRO A 70 7.50 12.95 8.37
CA PRO A 70 7.72 13.76 9.56
C PRO A 70 8.45 12.96 10.64
N THR A 71 9.39 13.63 11.33
CA THR A 71 10.15 13.05 12.45
C THR A 71 9.42 13.12 13.79
N SER A 72 8.31 13.85 13.85
CA SER A 72 7.48 14.02 15.05
C SER A 72 6.01 14.01 14.69
N VAL A 73 5.19 13.39 15.53
CA VAL A 73 3.73 13.44 15.39
C VAL A 73 3.18 14.83 15.70
N LEU A 74 3.89 15.62 16.51
CA LEU A 74 3.44 16.92 16.96
C LEU A 74 3.72 18.00 15.90
N GLY A 75 2.70 18.38 15.13
CA GLY A 75 2.74 19.55 14.25
C GLY A 75 2.64 20.86 15.04
N LYS A 76 3.46 21.85 14.68
CA LYS A 76 3.49 23.16 15.36
C LYS A 76 2.68 24.25 14.65
N ASN A 77 2.10 23.94 13.51
CA ASN A 77 1.21 24.79 12.74
C ASN A 77 0.25 23.89 11.93
N THR A 78 -0.81 24.49 11.35
CA THR A 78 -1.87 23.76 10.65
C THR A 78 -1.32 22.89 9.50
N ALA A 79 -0.38 23.39 8.72
CA ALA A 79 0.21 22.62 7.62
C ALA A 79 0.98 21.39 8.15
N ALA A 80 1.79 21.56 9.18
CA ALA A 80 2.51 20.47 9.83
C ALA A 80 1.55 19.46 10.50
N CYS A 81 0.47 19.92 11.13
CA CYS A 81 -0.55 19.03 11.70
C CYS A 81 -1.21 18.17 10.62
N LEU A 82 -1.55 18.77 9.48
CA LEU A 82 -2.11 18.03 8.33
C LEU A 82 -1.09 17.05 7.78
N GLN A 83 0.14 17.48 7.51
CA GLN A 83 1.21 16.64 6.98
C GLN A 83 1.44 15.41 7.88
N ASN A 84 1.63 15.65 9.18
CA ASN A 84 1.90 14.60 10.15
C ASN A 84 0.69 13.65 10.28
N GLY A 85 -0.52 14.20 10.32
CA GLY A 85 -1.76 13.43 10.41
C GLY A 85 -1.96 12.52 9.20
N PHE A 86 -1.81 13.04 7.97
CA PHE A 86 -2.00 12.23 6.76
C PHE A 86 -0.89 11.22 6.56
N VAL A 87 0.38 11.57 6.77
CA VAL A 87 1.49 10.64 6.58
C VAL A 87 1.51 9.57 7.66
N LEU A 88 1.58 9.97 8.93
CA LEU A 88 1.67 9.01 10.04
C LEU A 88 0.34 8.29 10.30
N GLY A 89 -0.79 8.95 10.07
CA GLY A 89 -2.12 8.34 10.18
C GLY A 89 -2.33 7.25 9.13
N THR A 90 -1.96 7.51 7.87
CA THR A 90 -2.05 6.49 6.81
C THR A 90 -1.08 5.34 7.06
N ALA A 91 0.15 5.62 7.50
CA ALA A 91 1.11 4.58 7.86
C ALA A 91 0.58 3.72 9.02
N GLY A 92 0.07 4.34 10.09
CA GLY A 92 -0.50 3.62 11.23
C GLY A 92 -1.73 2.79 10.86
N MET A 93 -2.57 3.26 9.93
CA MET A 93 -3.70 2.51 9.39
C MET A 93 -3.22 1.27 8.60
N LEU A 94 -2.20 1.42 7.76
CA LEU A 94 -1.61 0.30 7.01
C LEU A 94 -0.97 -0.71 7.95
N ASP A 95 -0.25 -0.27 8.96
CA ASP A 95 0.36 -1.13 9.99
C ASP A 95 -0.70 -1.90 10.78
N GLY A 96 -1.77 -1.23 11.22
CA GLY A 96 -2.88 -1.87 11.93
C GLY A 96 -3.58 -2.93 11.09
N LEU A 97 -3.82 -2.65 9.80
CA LEU A 97 -4.38 -3.64 8.87
C LEU A 97 -3.40 -4.79 8.62
N ALA A 98 -2.10 -4.52 8.53
CA ALA A 98 -1.09 -5.56 8.38
C ALA A 98 -1.09 -6.51 9.59
N ASP A 99 -1.22 -5.99 10.79
CA ASP A 99 -1.35 -6.80 12.02
C ASP A 99 -2.58 -7.72 11.94
N HIS A 100 -3.72 -7.22 11.46
CA HIS A 100 -4.94 -8.03 11.24
C HIS A 100 -4.73 -9.11 10.17
N PHE A 101 -4.13 -8.77 9.03
CA PHE A 101 -3.83 -9.76 7.99
C PHE A 101 -2.85 -10.84 8.49
N CYS A 102 -1.83 -10.46 9.24
CA CYS A 102 -0.90 -11.42 9.83
C CYS A 102 -1.61 -12.35 10.85
N ALA A 103 -2.57 -11.83 11.62
CA ALA A 103 -3.34 -12.65 12.55
C ALA A 103 -4.23 -13.70 11.84
N GLU A 104 -4.75 -13.38 10.65
CA GLU A 104 -5.62 -14.28 9.88
C GLU A 104 -4.85 -15.23 8.95
N LEU A 105 -3.78 -14.73 8.31
CA LEU A 105 -3.05 -15.46 7.26
C LEU A 105 -1.76 -16.11 7.77
N GLY A 106 -1.27 -15.65 8.92
CA GLY A 106 -0.01 -16.10 9.51
C GLY A 106 1.07 -15.00 9.53
N PRO A 107 2.04 -15.12 10.47
CA PRO A 107 3.07 -14.09 10.70
C PRO A 107 4.06 -13.93 9.53
N GLU A 108 4.16 -14.90 8.63
CA GLU A 108 5.02 -14.87 7.45
C GLU A 108 4.40 -14.11 6.25
N THR A 109 3.24 -13.45 6.46
CA THR A 109 2.55 -12.70 5.42
C THR A 109 3.42 -11.56 4.91
N LYS A 110 3.60 -11.49 3.58
CA LYS A 110 4.40 -10.46 2.91
C LYS A 110 3.51 -9.38 2.33
N PHE A 111 3.99 -8.13 2.40
CA PHE A 111 3.27 -6.97 1.88
C PHE A 111 3.99 -6.37 0.69
N TYR A 112 3.27 -6.24 -0.42
CA TYR A 112 3.74 -5.61 -1.65
C TYR A 112 2.88 -4.41 -1.96
N ALA A 113 3.49 -3.28 -2.31
CA ALA A 113 2.76 -2.08 -2.73
C ALA A 113 3.05 -1.74 -4.19
N THR A 114 2.04 -1.19 -4.85
CA THR A 114 2.11 -0.64 -6.20
C THR A 114 1.25 0.62 -6.29
N GLY A 115 1.39 1.37 -7.39
CA GLY A 115 0.63 2.60 -7.62
C GLY A 115 1.26 3.81 -6.92
N ASN A 116 0.44 4.80 -6.59
CA ASN A 116 0.88 6.12 -6.13
C ASN A 116 0.93 6.26 -4.59
N LEU A 117 1.41 5.23 -3.87
CA LEU A 117 1.62 5.37 -2.43
C LEU A 117 2.83 6.27 -2.16
N PRO A 118 2.65 7.46 -1.52
CA PRO A 118 3.74 8.36 -1.24
C PRO A 118 4.87 7.69 -0.46
N THR A 119 6.12 7.98 -0.86
CA THR A 119 7.32 7.42 -0.21
C THR A 119 7.34 7.72 1.28
N ALA A 120 6.95 8.94 1.68
CA ALA A 120 6.87 9.33 3.08
C ALA A 120 5.97 8.41 3.93
N ILE A 121 4.85 7.94 3.36
CA ILE A 121 3.94 7.01 4.06
C ILE A 121 4.60 5.64 4.17
N ARG A 122 5.24 5.15 3.09
CA ARG A 122 5.95 3.86 3.12
C ARG A 122 7.09 3.85 4.13
N ASP A 123 7.86 4.95 4.17
CA ASP A 123 8.99 5.11 5.09
C ASP A 123 8.53 5.23 6.56
N ALA A 124 7.31 5.71 6.79
CA ALA A 124 6.72 5.82 8.12
C ALA A 124 6.06 4.50 8.61
N CYS A 125 5.82 3.53 7.73
CA CYS A 125 5.27 2.22 8.12
C CYS A 125 6.30 1.41 8.90
N ARG A 126 5.86 0.72 9.95
CA ARG A 126 6.64 -0.30 10.67
C ARG A 126 6.70 -1.60 9.89
N THR A 127 5.61 -1.94 9.22
CA THR A 127 5.48 -3.12 8.38
C THR A 127 6.40 -3.02 7.18
N PRO A 128 7.27 -4.02 6.93
CA PRO A 128 8.07 -4.05 5.72
C PRO A 128 7.20 -4.17 4.47
N ILE A 129 7.13 -3.10 3.67
CA ILE A 129 6.35 -3.05 2.44
C ILE A 129 7.32 -3.01 1.25
N LEU A 130 7.25 -4.03 0.39
CA LEU A 130 8.05 -4.12 -0.83
C LEU A 130 7.34 -3.41 -1.98
N TYR A 131 7.85 -2.26 -2.38
CA TYR A 131 7.27 -1.51 -3.51
C TYR A 131 7.68 -2.11 -4.86
N ARG A 132 6.68 -2.32 -5.73
CA ARG A 132 6.83 -2.84 -7.09
C ARG A 132 5.96 -2.03 -8.06
N GLU A 133 6.58 -1.15 -8.82
CA GLU A 133 5.89 -0.29 -9.79
C GLU A 133 5.15 -1.11 -10.85
N THR A 134 5.76 -2.18 -11.34
CA THR A 134 5.25 -3.01 -12.44
C THR A 134 4.34 -4.16 -12.00
N LEU A 135 3.95 -4.25 -10.72
CA LEU A 135 3.24 -5.42 -10.18
C LEU A 135 1.97 -5.76 -10.96
N ILE A 136 1.18 -4.75 -11.34
CA ILE A 136 -0.08 -4.94 -12.09
C ILE A 136 0.20 -5.40 -13.51
N THR A 137 1.15 -4.76 -14.20
CA THR A 137 1.52 -5.12 -15.58
C THR A 137 2.16 -6.50 -15.66
N ASP A 138 2.96 -6.87 -14.67
CA ASP A 138 3.54 -8.20 -14.57
C ASP A 138 2.46 -9.25 -14.36
N GLY A 139 1.45 -8.98 -13.53
CA GLY A 139 0.28 -9.82 -13.33
C GLY A 139 -0.53 -10.02 -14.61
N LEU A 140 -0.83 -8.94 -15.32
CA LEU A 140 -1.54 -8.98 -16.61
C LEU A 140 -0.76 -9.78 -17.66
N TYR A 141 0.55 -9.61 -17.73
CA TYR A 141 1.40 -10.37 -18.63
C TYR A 141 1.38 -11.88 -18.31
N CYS A 142 1.38 -12.25 -17.03
CA CYS A 142 1.24 -13.64 -16.62
C CYS A 142 -0.11 -14.25 -17.04
N ILE A 143 -1.21 -13.51 -16.89
CA ILE A 143 -2.56 -13.94 -17.32
C ILE A 143 -2.58 -14.14 -18.85
N TRP A 144 -2.04 -13.18 -19.60
CA TRP A 144 -1.98 -13.26 -21.06
C TRP A 144 -1.18 -14.47 -21.53
N LEU A 145 -0.04 -14.79 -20.89
CA LEU A 145 0.74 -15.99 -21.20
C LEU A 145 -0.03 -17.28 -20.95
N ARG A 146 -0.83 -17.35 -19.88
CA ARG A 146 -1.65 -18.53 -19.54
C ARG A 146 -2.78 -18.77 -20.55
N ASN A 147 -3.34 -17.69 -21.10
CA ASN A 147 -4.48 -17.76 -22.05
C ASN A 147 -4.05 -17.94 -23.50
N ARG A 148 -2.77 -18.08 -23.81
CA ARG A 148 -2.24 -18.32 -25.15
C ARG A 148 -2.15 -19.80 -25.55
N ARG A 149 -2.62 -20.69 -24.68
CA ARG A 149 -2.62 -22.14 -24.96
C ARG A 149 -3.94 -22.59 -25.56
#